data_d53554f94549766e78465ee09b0b65df
#
_entry.id   d53554f94549766e78465ee09b0b65df
#
_cell.length_a   1.000
_cell.length_b   1.000
_cell.length_c   1.000
_cell.angle_alpha   90.00
_cell.angle_beta   90.00
_cell.angle_gamma   90.00
#
_symmetry.space_group_name_H-M   'P 1'
#
loop_
_entity.id
_entity.type
_entity.pdbx_description
1 polymer ?
#
loop_
_entity_poly.entity_id
_entity_poly.type
_entity_poly.pdbx_seq_one_letter_code
_entity_poly.pdbx_strand_id
1 'polypeptide(L)'
;CSIYVKSESKIICPICGSSSIKKNGKDVYEKQRYFCNECHRSFSENTKTLFFCSHFTKDQWLKFIDYEISGLTLKDEAYFMNTSITTCFYMRHKLYKTASQIIQEQKLSDEIEIDSQYLSINLKGTKPENMPRYSKKRGKQSAYRGISHHKVCVACAIDSQDNIMMNIVGLGSESFEKYMSVINRLDNVKKLISDSKSCFKQFSNELKAENSYIKTSPTQKHYLTEDGNSLASVNELMSEVENIIQRTHGFSTRYAQEYLDFNILRKQIKYKYKRDEQAKKLFEEVKDSEFIKNALVLNTPMPISLKEAYYEYHYGIFSDAYLKKQQNS
;
A
#
# COMPACT_ATOMS: atom_id res chain seq x y z
N CYS A 1 23.63 36.50 -14.18
CA CYS A 1 22.29 37.01 -13.83
C CYS A 1 21.26 36.17 -14.56
N SER A 2 20.73 35.12 -13.99
CA SER A 2 19.59 34.39 -14.51
C SER A 2 18.37 34.72 -13.66
N ILE A 3 17.43 35.41 -14.27
CA ILE A 3 16.17 35.85 -13.74
C ILE A 3 15.31 34.56 -13.61
N TYR A 4 15.12 34.05 -12.40
CA TYR A 4 14.09 33.07 -12.10
C TYR A 4 12.72 33.76 -12.20
N VAL A 5 12.02 33.54 -13.32
CA VAL A 5 10.61 33.86 -13.43
C VAL A 5 9.84 32.87 -12.57
N LYS A 6 9.41 33.27 -11.36
CA LYS A 6 8.34 32.61 -10.64
C LYS A 6 7.08 32.73 -11.48
N SER A 7 6.62 31.63 -12.08
CA SER A 7 5.26 31.55 -12.59
C SER A 7 4.34 31.72 -11.38
N GLU A 8 3.64 32.84 -11.29
CA GLU A 8 2.54 33.05 -10.32
C GLU A 8 1.42 32.06 -10.65
N SER A 9 1.45 30.90 -10.01
CA SER A 9 0.32 29.99 -10.07
C SER A 9 -0.87 30.71 -9.42
N LYS A 10 -1.89 30.99 -10.22
CA LYS A 10 -3.09 31.70 -9.78
C LYS A 10 -3.74 30.90 -8.65
N ILE A 11 -3.74 31.46 -7.43
CA ILE A 11 -4.34 30.80 -6.26
C ILE A 11 -5.85 30.69 -6.50
N ILE A 12 -6.39 29.49 -6.36
CA ILE A 12 -7.81 29.19 -6.48
C ILE A 12 -8.34 28.61 -5.14
N CYS A 13 -9.62 28.80 -4.89
CA CYS A 13 -10.28 28.26 -3.71
C CYS A 13 -10.34 26.71 -3.80
N PRO A 14 -9.72 25.93 -2.88
CA PRO A 14 -9.75 24.47 -2.94
C PRO A 14 -11.13 23.89 -2.59
N ILE A 15 -12.10 24.73 -2.18
CA ILE A 15 -13.42 24.28 -1.76
C ILE A 15 -14.42 24.36 -2.90
N CYS A 16 -14.43 25.46 -3.68
CA CYS A 16 -15.39 25.70 -4.77
C CYS A 16 -14.75 26.02 -6.13
N GLY A 17 -13.42 26.03 -6.24
CA GLY A 17 -12.71 26.31 -7.50
C GLY A 17 -12.67 27.78 -7.92
N SER A 18 -13.27 28.71 -7.16
CA SER A 18 -13.32 30.13 -7.52
C SER A 18 -11.94 30.79 -7.45
N SER A 19 -11.69 31.71 -8.37
CA SER A 19 -10.52 32.60 -8.35
C SER A 19 -10.79 33.93 -7.64
N SER A 20 -12.04 34.19 -7.22
CA SER A 20 -12.44 35.40 -6.45
C SER A 20 -12.05 35.25 -4.99
N ILE A 21 -10.79 35.52 -4.69
CA ILE A 21 -10.19 35.35 -3.37
C ILE A 21 -9.52 36.64 -2.89
N LYS A 22 -9.44 36.80 -1.58
CA LYS A 22 -8.67 37.87 -0.95
C LYS A 22 -7.79 37.32 0.18
N LYS A 23 -6.69 38.01 0.49
CA LYS A 23 -5.85 37.69 1.65
C LYS A 23 -6.65 37.92 2.94
N ASN A 24 -6.54 36.97 3.88
CA ASN A 24 -7.28 36.99 5.15
C ASN A 24 -6.33 36.80 6.33
N GLY A 25 -5.35 37.69 6.45
CA GLY A 25 -4.33 37.62 7.50
C GLY A 25 -3.42 36.39 7.43
N LYS A 26 -2.72 36.14 8.52
CA LYS A 26 -1.85 34.97 8.70
C LYS A 26 -2.35 34.14 9.86
N ASP A 27 -2.00 32.86 9.90
CA ASP A 27 -2.23 31.99 11.06
C ASP A 27 -1.15 32.20 12.15
N VAL A 28 -1.26 31.47 13.25
CA VAL A 28 -0.32 31.52 14.37
C VAL A 28 1.11 31.08 14.01
N TYR A 29 1.30 30.46 12.87
CA TYR A 29 2.59 30.03 12.31
C TYR A 29 3.04 30.94 11.15
N GLU A 30 2.49 32.15 11.06
CA GLU A 30 2.77 33.15 10.01
C GLU A 30 2.42 32.73 8.57
N LYS A 31 1.67 31.64 8.36
CA LYS A 31 1.22 31.21 7.04
C LYS A 31 0.07 32.07 6.54
N GLN A 32 0.14 32.46 5.25
CA GLN A 32 -0.91 33.26 4.62
C GLN A 32 -2.23 32.48 4.58
N ARG A 33 -3.30 33.12 5.04
CA ARG A 33 -4.67 32.65 4.88
C ARG A 33 -5.36 33.46 3.80
N TYR A 34 -6.34 32.84 3.18
CA TYR A 34 -7.16 33.40 2.12
C TYR A 34 -8.64 33.28 2.49
N PHE A 35 -9.47 34.15 1.91
CA PHE A 35 -10.90 34.09 2.02
C PHE A 35 -11.50 34.05 0.62
N CYS A 36 -12.42 33.13 0.36
CA CYS A 36 -13.15 33.03 -0.88
C CYS A 36 -14.42 33.89 -0.83
N ASN A 37 -14.59 34.80 -1.80
CA ASN A 37 -15.75 35.66 -1.87
C ASN A 37 -17.03 34.94 -2.31
N GLU A 38 -16.89 33.77 -3.02
CA GLU A 38 -18.01 32.98 -3.50
C GLU A 38 -18.57 32.02 -2.44
N CYS A 39 -17.74 31.17 -1.86
CA CYS A 39 -18.20 30.20 -0.87
C CYS A 39 -18.07 30.68 0.58
N HIS A 40 -17.59 31.92 0.80
CA HIS A 40 -17.41 32.55 2.10
C HIS A 40 -16.59 31.75 3.12
N ARG A 41 -15.65 30.92 2.66
CA ARG A 41 -14.77 30.12 3.52
C ARG A 41 -13.35 30.63 3.49
N SER A 42 -12.69 30.56 4.65
CA SER A 42 -11.25 30.80 4.76
C SER A 42 -10.50 29.53 4.46
N PHE A 43 -9.33 29.64 3.80
CA PHE A 43 -8.46 28.53 3.50
C PHE A 43 -6.99 28.97 3.54
N SER A 44 -6.09 28.00 3.54
CA SER A 44 -4.64 28.18 3.42
C SER A 44 -4.10 27.22 2.35
N GLU A 45 -2.81 27.31 2.04
CA GLU A 45 -2.13 26.43 1.11
C GLU A 45 -2.36 24.93 1.42
N ASN A 46 -2.41 24.59 2.70
CA ASN A 46 -2.60 23.20 3.14
C ASN A 46 -4.06 22.73 3.16
N THR A 47 -5.03 23.60 2.88
CA THR A 47 -6.46 23.25 2.97
C THR A 47 -6.81 22.17 1.97
N LYS A 48 -7.43 21.09 2.44
CA LYS A 48 -7.73 19.85 1.71
C LYS A 48 -6.53 18.99 1.29
N THR A 49 -5.32 19.40 1.60
CA THR A 49 -4.13 18.56 1.32
C THR A 49 -3.90 17.52 2.42
N LEU A 50 -3.00 16.57 2.18
CA LEU A 50 -2.57 15.57 3.16
C LEU A 50 -2.14 16.22 4.50
N PHE A 51 -1.57 17.40 4.45
CA PHE A 51 -1.03 18.14 5.60
C PHE A 51 -2.04 19.03 6.31
N PHE A 52 -3.29 19.05 5.86
CA PHE A 52 -4.34 19.85 6.48
C PHE A 52 -4.59 19.41 7.93
N CYS A 53 -4.79 20.38 8.83
CA CYS A 53 -4.91 20.16 10.28
C CYS A 53 -3.70 19.45 10.92
N SER A 54 -2.53 19.49 10.29
CA SER A 54 -1.29 19.01 10.88
C SER A 54 -0.63 20.12 11.71
N HIS A 55 -0.20 19.77 12.92
CA HIS A 55 0.62 20.65 13.76
C HIS A 55 2.11 20.61 13.37
N PHE A 56 2.49 19.68 12.48
CA PHE A 56 3.87 19.55 12.00
C PHE A 56 4.16 20.51 10.86
N THR A 57 5.36 21.10 10.88
CA THR A 57 5.87 21.94 9.80
C THR A 57 6.22 21.10 8.57
N LYS A 58 6.45 21.77 7.43
CA LYS A 58 6.94 21.11 6.22
C LYS A 58 8.25 20.35 6.47
N ASP A 59 9.20 20.95 7.20
CA ASP A 59 10.49 20.32 7.48
C ASP A 59 10.35 19.08 8.38
N GLN A 60 9.42 19.10 9.33
CA GLN A 60 9.09 17.94 10.14
C GLN A 60 8.45 16.82 9.31
N TRP A 61 7.57 17.15 8.36
CA TRP A 61 7.03 16.17 7.44
C TRP A 61 8.10 15.59 6.50
N LEU A 62 9.01 16.40 6.00
CA LEU A 62 10.16 15.92 5.20
C LEU A 62 11.04 14.95 6.00
N LYS A 63 11.33 15.24 7.27
CA LYS A 63 12.04 14.31 8.16
C LYS A 63 11.27 13.02 8.37
N PHE A 64 9.96 13.10 8.62
CA PHE A 64 9.11 11.92 8.79
C PHE A 64 9.10 11.04 7.53
N ILE A 65 8.94 11.65 6.35
CA ILE A 65 9.00 10.95 5.06
C ILE A 65 10.38 10.29 4.86
N ASP A 66 11.46 10.95 5.26
CA ASP A 66 12.79 10.38 5.18
C ASP A 66 12.97 9.15 6.10
N TYR A 67 12.38 9.17 7.28
CA TYR A 67 12.34 8.02 8.19
C TYR A 67 11.54 6.86 7.59
N GLU A 68 10.41 7.14 6.96
CA GLU A 68 9.59 6.14 6.27
C GLU A 68 10.33 5.50 5.08
N ILE A 69 11.01 6.31 4.27
CA ILE A 69 11.87 5.81 3.17
C ILE A 69 13.00 4.94 3.73
N SER A 70 13.58 5.31 4.85
CA SER A 70 14.62 4.54 5.55
C SER A 70 14.05 3.28 6.22
N GLY A 71 12.74 3.24 6.43
CA GLY A 71 12.01 2.11 7.01
C GLY A 71 12.16 2.01 8.52
N LEU A 72 12.13 3.12 9.24
CA LEU A 72 12.13 3.14 10.70
C LEU A 72 10.85 2.52 11.27
N THR A 73 10.94 2.01 12.49
CA THR A 73 9.75 1.55 13.22
C THR A 73 8.97 2.74 13.78
N LEU A 74 7.68 2.58 14.04
CA LEU A 74 6.85 3.62 14.68
C LEU A 74 7.44 4.11 16.02
N LYS A 75 8.15 3.24 16.74
CA LYS A 75 8.79 3.60 18.00
C LYS A 75 9.99 4.52 17.79
N ASP A 76 10.81 4.21 16.79
CA ASP A 76 11.99 5.03 16.46
C ASP A 76 11.56 6.38 15.89
N GLU A 77 10.56 6.40 15.02
CA GLU A 77 9.97 7.65 14.49
C GLU A 77 9.43 8.54 15.61
N ALA A 78 8.69 7.98 16.55
CA ALA A 78 8.16 8.72 17.70
C ALA A 78 9.26 9.32 18.55
N TYR A 79 10.36 8.59 18.73
CA TYR A 79 11.54 9.07 19.45
C TYR A 79 12.22 10.23 18.70
N PHE A 80 12.55 10.06 17.41
CA PHE A 80 13.24 11.09 16.62
C PHE A 80 12.38 12.31 16.30
N MET A 81 11.06 12.13 16.21
CA MET A 81 10.10 13.22 15.99
C MET A 81 9.69 13.92 17.31
N ASN A 82 10.14 13.42 18.46
CA ASN A 82 9.70 13.87 19.78
C ASN A 82 8.17 13.97 19.90
N THR A 83 7.49 12.88 19.55
CA THR A 83 6.02 12.79 19.55
C THR A 83 5.53 11.42 20.01
N SER A 84 4.21 11.24 20.06
CA SER A 84 3.62 9.94 20.45
C SER A 84 3.66 8.92 19.30
N ILE A 85 3.77 7.62 19.65
CA ILE A 85 3.63 6.51 18.68
C ILE A 85 2.29 6.60 17.93
N THR A 86 1.23 7.02 18.63
CA THR A 86 -0.11 7.21 18.02
C THR A 86 -0.09 8.29 16.94
N THR A 87 0.63 9.38 17.16
CA THR A 87 0.80 10.45 16.17
C THR A 87 1.53 9.93 14.93
N CYS A 88 2.67 9.25 15.11
CA CYS A 88 3.40 8.63 14.00
C CYS A 88 2.56 7.59 13.27
N PHE A 89 1.74 6.80 13.99
CA PHE A 89 0.81 5.87 13.38
C PHE A 89 -0.17 6.56 12.41
N TYR A 90 -0.80 7.68 12.83
CA TYR A 90 -1.69 8.42 11.94
C TYR A 90 -0.95 9.08 10.77
N MET A 91 0.24 9.64 11.00
CA MET A 91 1.05 10.22 9.92
C MET A 91 1.42 9.16 8.88
N ARG A 92 1.92 8.00 9.33
CA ARG A 92 2.25 6.85 8.47
C ARG A 92 1.06 6.40 7.64
N HIS A 93 -0.07 6.12 8.27
CA HIS A 93 -1.23 5.60 7.55
C HIS A 93 -1.88 6.61 6.61
N LYS A 94 -1.80 7.91 6.90
CA LYS A 94 -2.20 8.94 5.95
C LYS A 94 -1.28 8.93 4.73
N LEU A 95 0.03 8.89 4.93
CA LEU A 95 1.02 8.81 3.86
C LEU A 95 0.84 7.55 3.02
N TYR A 96 0.66 6.39 3.66
CA TYR A 96 0.48 5.10 2.98
C TYR A 96 -0.83 5.02 2.20
N LYS A 97 -1.90 5.59 2.74
CA LYS A 97 -3.19 5.67 2.06
C LYS A 97 -3.12 6.55 0.80
N THR A 98 -2.38 7.65 0.89
CA THR A 98 -2.07 8.49 -0.28
C THR A 98 -1.22 7.74 -1.30
N ALA A 99 -0.18 7.04 -0.88
CA ALA A 99 0.63 6.20 -1.75
C ALA A 99 -0.21 5.12 -2.45
N SER A 100 -1.15 4.51 -1.72
CA SER A 100 -2.08 3.53 -2.29
C SER A 100 -2.94 4.15 -3.40
N GLN A 101 -3.46 5.35 -3.23
CA GLN A 101 -4.22 6.04 -4.30
C GLN A 101 -3.37 6.23 -5.55
N ILE A 102 -2.12 6.68 -5.41
CA ILE A 102 -1.20 6.90 -6.54
C ILE A 102 -0.87 5.57 -7.25
N ILE A 103 -0.50 4.55 -6.49
CA ILE A 103 -0.06 3.26 -7.04
C ILE A 103 -1.22 2.49 -7.68
N GLN A 104 -2.43 2.55 -7.11
CA GLN A 104 -3.60 1.84 -7.64
C GLN A 104 -4.10 2.41 -8.99
N GLU A 105 -3.70 3.61 -9.37
CA GLU A 105 -3.97 4.21 -10.69
C GLU A 105 -2.96 3.78 -11.76
N GLN A 106 -1.79 3.27 -11.38
CA GLN A 106 -0.77 2.80 -12.33
C GLN A 106 -1.24 1.52 -13.02
N LYS A 107 -0.94 1.39 -14.32
CA LYS A 107 -1.20 0.19 -15.11
C LYS A 107 0.11 -0.41 -15.59
N LEU A 108 0.13 -1.74 -15.72
CA LEU A 108 1.22 -2.49 -16.30
C LEU A 108 0.90 -2.84 -17.75
N SER A 109 1.93 -2.89 -18.60
CA SER A 109 1.78 -3.13 -20.04
C SER A 109 2.94 -3.95 -20.61
N ASP A 110 2.82 -4.34 -21.88
CA ASP A 110 3.85 -5.05 -22.66
C ASP A 110 4.19 -6.45 -22.12
N GLU A 111 5.41 -6.66 -21.67
CA GLU A 111 5.88 -7.93 -21.09
C GLU A 111 5.83 -7.85 -19.57
N ILE A 112 5.16 -8.80 -18.93
CA ILE A 112 4.89 -8.78 -17.50
C ILE A 112 5.38 -10.07 -16.85
N GLU A 113 6.29 -9.95 -15.87
CA GLU A 113 6.55 -11.03 -14.90
C GLU A 113 5.45 -11.04 -13.84
N ILE A 114 4.87 -12.22 -13.57
CA ILE A 114 3.79 -12.36 -12.59
C ILE A 114 3.96 -13.61 -11.73
N ASP A 115 3.74 -13.49 -10.43
CA ASP A 115 3.73 -14.60 -9.48
C ASP A 115 2.85 -14.24 -8.26
N SER A 116 2.66 -15.16 -7.33
CA SER A 116 1.88 -15.02 -6.12
C SER A 116 2.74 -15.06 -4.86
N GLN A 117 2.58 -14.06 -3.99
CA GLN A 117 3.13 -14.07 -2.64
C GLN A 117 2.05 -14.39 -1.61
N TYR A 118 2.42 -15.06 -0.52
CA TYR A 118 1.49 -15.49 0.52
C TYR A 118 1.86 -14.92 1.88
N LEU A 119 1.04 -14.00 2.37
CA LEU A 119 1.21 -13.37 3.67
C LEU A 119 0.39 -14.11 4.74
N SER A 120 0.89 -14.18 5.95
CA SER A 120 0.10 -14.72 7.06
C SER A 120 -0.95 -13.70 7.51
N ILE A 121 -2.20 -14.14 7.76
CA ILE A 121 -3.22 -13.29 8.36
C ILE A 121 -2.72 -12.76 9.71
N ASN A 122 -2.69 -11.45 9.83
CA ASN A 122 -2.25 -10.74 11.02
C ASN A 122 -3.36 -9.79 11.50
N LEU A 123 -3.85 -10.04 12.71
CA LEU A 123 -4.94 -9.27 13.34
C LEU A 123 -4.41 -8.24 14.36
N LYS A 124 -3.15 -7.83 14.24
CA LYS A 124 -2.53 -6.82 15.10
C LYS A 124 -3.38 -5.54 15.17
N GLY A 125 -3.58 -5.02 16.37
CA GLY A 125 -4.42 -3.84 16.60
C GLY A 125 -5.93 -4.10 16.60
N THR A 126 -6.38 -5.34 16.40
CA THR A 126 -7.79 -5.71 16.58
C THR A 126 -8.09 -5.82 18.09
N LYS A 127 -9.18 -5.18 18.51
CA LYS A 127 -9.64 -5.25 19.92
C LYS A 127 -10.07 -6.67 20.29
N PRO A 128 -9.88 -7.11 21.55
CA PRO A 128 -10.23 -8.47 21.99
C PRO A 128 -11.66 -8.89 21.63
N GLU A 129 -12.63 -7.99 21.78
CA GLU A 129 -14.05 -8.24 21.48
C GLU A 129 -14.34 -8.47 19.97
N ASN A 130 -13.40 -8.07 19.10
CA ASN A 130 -13.51 -8.24 17.67
C ASN A 130 -12.57 -9.31 17.11
N MET A 131 -11.85 -10.03 17.97
CA MET A 131 -10.93 -11.09 17.55
C MET A 131 -11.72 -12.36 17.19
N PRO A 132 -11.58 -12.86 15.95
CA PRO A 132 -12.25 -14.10 15.52
C PRO A 132 -11.58 -15.36 16.06
N ARG A 133 -10.47 -15.27 16.76
CA ARG A 133 -9.71 -16.36 17.36
C ARG A 133 -8.89 -15.87 18.54
N TYR A 134 -8.41 -16.79 19.37
CA TYR A 134 -7.44 -16.47 20.41
C TYR A 134 -6.13 -15.91 19.83
N SER A 135 -5.46 -15.05 20.60
CA SER A 135 -4.13 -14.57 20.26
C SER A 135 -3.14 -15.72 20.12
N LYS A 136 -2.39 -15.74 19.03
CA LYS A 136 -1.32 -16.73 18.83
C LYS A 136 -0.10 -16.35 19.67
N LYS A 137 0.50 -17.33 20.35
CA LYS A 137 1.83 -17.14 20.94
C LYS A 137 2.88 -17.05 19.82
N ARG A 138 3.90 -16.21 20.04
CA ARG A 138 5.01 -16.03 19.10
C ARG A 138 5.68 -17.38 18.83
N GLY A 139 6.02 -17.66 17.57
CA GLY A 139 6.68 -18.90 17.15
C GLY A 139 5.77 -20.12 17.03
N LYS A 140 4.46 -20.02 17.34
CA LYS A 140 3.53 -21.14 17.15
C LYS A 140 3.32 -21.37 15.63
N GLN A 141 3.59 -22.58 15.19
CA GLN A 141 3.37 -23.01 13.81
C GLN A 141 1.89 -22.89 13.41
N SER A 142 1.63 -22.75 12.11
CA SER A 142 0.28 -22.86 11.57
C SER A 142 -0.27 -24.26 11.79
N ALA A 143 -1.57 -24.38 12.10
CA ALA A 143 -2.26 -25.67 12.18
C ALA A 143 -2.36 -26.36 10.81
N TYR A 144 -2.18 -25.60 9.72
CA TYR A 144 -2.28 -26.08 8.34
C TYR A 144 -0.92 -26.03 7.68
N ARG A 145 -0.59 -27.08 6.93
CA ARG A 145 0.61 -27.14 6.09
C ARG A 145 0.34 -26.47 4.74
N GLY A 146 1.38 -25.87 4.14
CA GLY A 146 1.32 -25.29 2.80
C GLY A 146 0.49 -24.02 2.71
N ILE A 147 -0.09 -23.78 1.53
CA ILE A 147 -0.91 -22.62 1.20
C ILE A 147 -2.36 -22.96 1.54
N SER A 148 -2.82 -22.44 2.67
CA SER A 148 -4.20 -22.64 3.15
C SER A 148 -4.95 -21.32 3.18
N HIS A 149 -6.27 -21.33 3.45
CA HIS A 149 -7.10 -20.12 3.66
C HIS A 149 -6.61 -19.21 4.81
N HIS A 150 -5.57 -19.61 5.57
CA HIS A 150 -4.89 -18.76 6.54
C HIS A 150 -3.76 -17.93 5.95
N LYS A 151 -3.58 -17.99 4.65
CA LYS A 151 -2.66 -17.15 3.91
C LYS A 151 -3.44 -16.17 3.04
N VAL A 152 -3.01 -14.93 3.06
CA VAL A 152 -3.48 -13.88 2.14
C VAL A 152 -2.70 -14.02 0.86
N CYS A 153 -3.39 -14.21 -0.25
CA CYS A 153 -2.80 -14.26 -1.58
C CYS A 153 -2.61 -12.84 -2.12
N VAL A 154 -1.40 -12.53 -2.53
CA VAL A 154 -1.03 -11.26 -3.16
C VAL A 154 -0.58 -11.54 -4.59
N ALA A 155 -1.24 -10.97 -5.58
CA ALA A 155 -0.79 -10.96 -6.96
C ALA A 155 0.35 -9.96 -7.08
N CYS A 156 1.55 -10.44 -7.46
CA CYS A 156 2.74 -9.63 -7.66
C CYS A 156 3.08 -9.62 -9.14
N ALA A 157 3.27 -8.45 -9.72
CA ALA A 157 3.66 -8.31 -11.11
C ALA A 157 4.56 -7.09 -11.32
N ILE A 158 5.44 -7.19 -12.32
CA ILE A 158 6.30 -6.11 -12.77
C ILE A 158 6.39 -6.17 -14.29
N ASP A 159 6.31 -5.02 -14.94
CA ASP A 159 6.45 -4.93 -16.40
C ASP A 159 7.87 -4.51 -16.83
N SER A 160 8.10 -4.54 -18.14
CA SER A 160 9.39 -4.15 -18.75
C SER A 160 9.77 -2.68 -18.57
N GLN A 161 8.87 -1.85 -18.04
CA GLN A 161 9.09 -0.42 -17.74
C GLN A 161 9.22 -0.15 -16.23
N ASP A 162 9.38 -1.20 -15.42
CA ASP A 162 9.45 -1.15 -13.95
C ASP A 162 8.16 -0.62 -13.28
N ASN A 163 6.99 -0.68 -13.94
CA ASN A 163 5.72 -0.51 -13.26
C ASN A 163 5.41 -1.77 -12.46
N ILE A 164 4.94 -1.57 -11.24
CA ILE A 164 4.78 -2.64 -10.25
C ILE A 164 3.34 -2.72 -9.78
N MET A 165 2.85 -3.95 -9.61
CA MET A 165 1.58 -4.25 -8.97
C MET A 165 1.79 -5.27 -7.85
N MET A 166 1.21 -4.99 -6.68
CA MET A 166 1.09 -5.94 -5.57
C MET A 166 -0.31 -5.80 -4.97
N ASN A 167 -1.25 -6.61 -5.43
CA ASN A 167 -2.64 -6.53 -5.00
C ASN A 167 -3.05 -7.75 -4.19
N ILE A 168 -3.70 -7.51 -3.05
CA ILE A 168 -4.35 -8.57 -2.27
C ILE A 168 -5.58 -9.04 -3.05
N VAL A 169 -5.59 -10.33 -3.43
CA VAL A 169 -6.62 -10.90 -4.31
C VAL A 169 -7.51 -11.96 -3.64
N GLY A 170 -7.17 -12.41 -2.44
CA GLY A 170 -7.98 -13.41 -1.73
C GLY A 170 -7.25 -14.16 -0.63
N LEU A 171 -7.82 -15.28 -0.18
CA LEU A 171 -7.23 -16.21 0.76
C LEU A 171 -6.82 -17.52 0.06
N GLY A 172 -5.79 -18.19 0.59
CA GLY A 172 -5.31 -19.46 0.04
C GLY A 172 -4.50 -19.31 -1.24
N SER A 173 -4.46 -20.40 -2.02
CA SER A 173 -3.72 -20.43 -3.29
C SER A 173 -4.31 -19.48 -4.34
N GLU A 174 -3.51 -19.15 -5.32
CA GLU A 174 -3.91 -18.42 -6.51
C GLU A 174 -4.98 -19.17 -7.30
N SER A 175 -5.86 -18.41 -7.97
CA SER A 175 -6.81 -18.94 -8.93
C SER A 175 -7.05 -17.92 -10.05
N PHE A 176 -7.66 -18.38 -11.15
CA PHE A 176 -8.00 -17.53 -12.28
C PHE A 176 -8.90 -16.35 -11.83
N GLU A 177 -9.94 -16.63 -11.04
CA GLU A 177 -10.89 -15.63 -10.57
C GLU A 177 -10.22 -14.54 -9.73
N LYS A 178 -9.21 -14.91 -8.92
CA LYS A 178 -8.44 -13.95 -8.14
C LYS A 178 -7.64 -13.01 -9.04
N TYR A 179 -7.02 -13.53 -10.08
CA TYR A 179 -6.27 -12.69 -11.03
C TYR A 179 -7.20 -11.83 -11.89
N MET A 180 -8.40 -12.30 -12.21
CA MET A 180 -9.42 -11.49 -12.89
C MET A 180 -9.81 -10.24 -12.08
N SER A 181 -9.72 -10.28 -10.75
CA SER A 181 -9.99 -9.10 -9.91
C SER A 181 -9.03 -7.94 -10.11
N VAL A 182 -7.86 -8.17 -10.68
CA VAL A 182 -6.83 -7.15 -10.96
C VAL A 182 -6.61 -6.87 -12.44
N ILE A 183 -7.46 -7.41 -13.32
CA ILE A 183 -7.32 -7.26 -14.79
C ILE A 183 -7.34 -5.78 -15.23
N ASN A 184 -8.07 -4.93 -14.51
CA ASN A 184 -8.13 -3.49 -14.76
C ASN A 184 -6.80 -2.75 -14.51
N ARG A 185 -5.84 -3.40 -13.83
CA ARG A 185 -4.48 -2.89 -13.61
C ARG A 185 -3.55 -3.19 -14.79
N LEU A 186 -4.02 -3.94 -15.79
CA LEU A 186 -3.26 -4.36 -16.95
C LEU A 186 -3.81 -3.70 -18.21
N ASP A 187 -2.91 -3.30 -19.10
CA ASP A 187 -3.26 -2.66 -20.36
C ASP A 187 -2.29 -3.13 -21.47
N ASN A 188 -2.82 -3.54 -22.63
CA ASN A 188 -2.02 -3.93 -23.80
C ASN A 188 -0.89 -4.93 -23.50
N VAL A 189 -1.18 -5.98 -22.71
CA VAL A 189 -0.21 -7.03 -22.36
C VAL A 189 0.10 -7.87 -23.59
N LYS A 190 1.36 -7.94 -23.99
CA LYS A 190 1.82 -8.75 -25.12
C LYS A 190 2.28 -10.13 -24.68
N LYS A 191 3.01 -10.20 -23.56
CA LYS A 191 3.56 -11.44 -23.02
C LYS A 191 3.38 -11.49 -21.50
N LEU A 192 2.96 -12.66 -21.01
CA LEU A 192 2.89 -12.98 -19.59
C LEU A 192 3.94 -14.03 -19.25
N ILE A 193 4.88 -13.68 -18.38
CA ILE A 193 5.96 -14.54 -17.89
C ILE A 193 5.58 -15.02 -16.49
N SER A 194 5.45 -16.35 -16.30
CA SER A 194 4.94 -16.90 -15.04
C SER A 194 5.56 -18.27 -14.71
N ASP A 195 5.16 -18.85 -13.58
CA ASP A 195 5.35 -20.28 -13.36
C ASP A 195 4.35 -21.11 -14.20
N SER A 196 4.50 -22.44 -14.19
CA SER A 196 3.69 -23.36 -15.00
C SER A 196 2.28 -23.63 -14.48
N LYS A 197 1.75 -22.83 -13.52
CA LYS A 197 0.42 -23.04 -12.94
C LYS A 197 -0.70 -22.75 -13.94
N SER A 198 -1.76 -23.57 -13.89
CA SER A 198 -2.88 -23.49 -14.82
C SER A 198 -3.64 -22.17 -14.78
N CYS A 199 -3.70 -21.51 -13.62
CA CYS A 199 -4.37 -20.21 -13.47
C CYS A 199 -3.70 -19.11 -14.31
N PHE A 200 -2.37 -19.09 -14.41
CA PHE A 200 -1.65 -18.13 -15.26
C PHE A 200 -1.87 -18.38 -16.74
N LYS A 201 -1.94 -19.66 -17.15
CA LYS A 201 -2.28 -20.01 -18.52
C LYS A 201 -3.67 -19.54 -18.91
N GLN A 202 -4.66 -19.72 -18.02
CA GLN A 202 -6.01 -19.20 -18.24
C GLN A 202 -6.03 -17.67 -18.29
N PHE A 203 -5.27 -17.02 -17.42
CA PHE A 203 -5.19 -15.57 -17.34
C PHE A 203 -4.51 -14.97 -18.58
N SER A 204 -3.43 -15.59 -19.11
CA SER A 204 -2.80 -15.14 -20.37
C SER A 204 -3.74 -15.27 -21.57
N ASN A 205 -4.56 -16.33 -21.62
CA ASN A 205 -5.56 -16.51 -22.68
C ASN A 205 -6.62 -15.39 -22.63
N GLU A 206 -7.09 -15.01 -21.43
CA GLU A 206 -8.05 -13.92 -21.27
C GLU A 206 -7.45 -12.57 -21.70
N LEU A 207 -6.21 -12.31 -21.38
CA LEU A 207 -5.45 -11.13 -21.82
C LEU A 207 -5.10 -11.17 -23.32
N LYS A 208 -5.30 -12.31 -24.00
CA LYS A 208 -4.81 -12.56 -25.36
C LYS A 208 -3.31 -12.34 -25.52
N ALA A 209 -2.56 -12.59 -24.45
CA ALA A 209 -1.13 -12.40 -24.38
C ALA A 209 -0.40 -13.72 -24.65
N GLU A 210 0.82 -13.64 -25.18
CA GLU A 210 1.72 -14.79 -25.26
C GLU A 210 2.02 -15.30 -23.85
N ASN A 211 1.96 -16.62 -23.64
CA ASN A 211 2.26 -17.24 -22.35
C ASN A 211 3.66 -17.85 -22.38
N SER A 212 4.60 -17.22 -21.69
CA SER A 212 5.94 -17.74 -21.45
C SER A 212 6.04 -18.23 -20.01
N TYR A 213 6.36 -19.49 -19.76
CA TYR A 213 6.36 -20.06 -18.42
C TYR A 213 7.60 -20.89 -18.10
N ILE A 214 8.02 -20.82 -16.84
CA ILE A 214 9.10 -21.65 -16.31
C ILE A 214 8.55 -23.03 -15.99
N LYS A 215 9.13 -24.06 -16.63
CA LYS A 215 8.77 -25.46 -16.35
C LYS A 215 9.24 -25.85 -14.95
N THR A 216 8.30 -26.16 -14.07
CA THR A 216 8.61 -26.69 -12.74
C THR A 216 8.73 -28.21 -12.81
N SER A 217 9.86 -28.76 -12.35
CA SER A 217 10.08 -30.18 -12.21
C SER A 217 10.57 -30.49 -10.80
N PRO A 218 10.09 -31.58 -10.16
CA PRO A 218 10.59 -32.00 -8.85
C PRO A 218 12.09 -32.35 -8.85
N THR A 219 12.62 -32.80 -10.02
CA THR A 219 13.98 -33.31 -10.18
C THR A 219 14.93 -32.31 -10.84
N GLN A 220 14.41 -31.32 -11.55
CA GLN A 220 15.21 -30.34 -12.28
C GLN A 220 14.65 -28.93 -12.08
N LYS A 221 15.46 -28.04 -11.50
CA LYS A 221 15.11 -26.64 -11.34
C LYS A 221 15.42 -25.87 -12.63
N HIS A 222 14.40 -25.38 -13.29
CA HIS A 222 14.53 -24.42 -14.37
C HIS A 222 14.37 -23.01 -13.81
N TYR A 223 15.23 -22.09 -14.20
CA TYR A 223 15.21 -20.69 -13.77
C TYR A 223 14.81 -19.75 -14.91
N LEU A 224 14.78 -20.28 -16.14
CA LEU A 224 14.43 -19.55 -17.35
C LEU A 224 13.29 -20.26 -18.08
N THR A 225 12.51 -19.49 -18.79
CA THR A 225 11.55 -19.99 -19.78
C THR A 225 12.26 -20.52 -21.01
N GLU A 226 11.56 -21.16 -21.96
CA GLU A 226 12.16 -21.67 -23.21
C GLU A 226 12.74 -20.53 -24.07
N ASP A 227 12.17 -19.33 -24.00
CA ASP A 227 12.60 -18.11 -24.70
C ASP A 227 13.57 -17.24 -23.88
N GLY A 228 14.09 -17.75 -22.76
CA GLY A 228 15.16 -17.13 -21.98
C GLY A 228 14.72 -16.09 -20.95
N ASN A 229 13.40 -15.88 -20.71
CA ASN A 229 12.91 -14.98 -19.67
C ASN A 229 13.02 -15.59 -18.28
N SER A 230 13.09 -14.75 -17.26
CA SER A 230 13.14 -15.14 -15.84
C SER A 230 12.00 -14.54 -15.04
N LEU A 231 11.85 -14.97 -13.79
CA LEU A 231 11.00 -14.34 -12.78
C LEU A 231 11.85 -13.60 -11.72
N ALA A 232 13.04 -13.15 -12.09
CA ALA A 232 13.98 -12.57 -11.14
C ALA A 232 13.46 -11.27 -10.53
N SER A 233 12.84 -10.41 -11.34
CA SER A 233 12.35 -9.09 -10.91
C SER A 233 11.17 -9.22 -9.95
N VAL A 234 10.21 -10.09 -10.25
CA VAL A 234 9.07 -10.33 -9.34
C VAL A 234 9.51 -11.04 -8.05
N ASN A 235 10.51 -11.95 -8.12
CA ASN A 235 11.07 -12.60 -6.94
C ASN A 235 11.83 -11.62 -6.03
N GLU A 236 12.59 -10.69 -6.61
CA GLU A 236 13.22 -9.59 -5.85
C GLU A 236 12.16 -8.74 -5.11
N LEU A 237 11.09 -8.38 -5.81
CA LEU A 237 9.98 -7.63 -5.24
C LEU A 237 9.34 -8.37 -4.04
N MET A 238 9.10 -9.67 -4.15
CA MET A 238 8.56 -10.49 -3.07
C MET A 238 9.52 -10.57 -1.88
N SER A 239 10.83 -10.67 -2.12
CA SER A 239 11.85 -10.67 -1.07
C SER A 239 11.90 -9.34 -0.30
N GLU A 240 11.69 -8.21 -0.96
CA GLU A 240 11.58 -6.91 -0.30
C GLU A 240 10.40 -6.86 0.68
N VAL A 241 9.25 -7.43 0.32
CA VAL A 241 8.09 -7.52 1.21
C VAL A 241 8.37 -8.38 2.43
N GLU A 242 9.05 -9.51 2.25
CA GLU A 242 9.48 -10.35 3.38
C GLU A 242 10.40 -9.58 4.34
N ASN A 243 11.34 -8.81 3.82
CA ASN A 243 12.22 -7.95 4.62
C ASN A 243 11.44 -6.90 5.44
N ILE A 244 10.37 -6.33 4.87
CA ILE A 244 9.51 -5.40 5.60
C ILE A 244 8.75 -6.14 6.72
N ILE A 245 8.20 -7.30 6.42
CA ILE A 245 7.48 -8.13 7.40
C ILE A 245 8.39 -8.48 8.57
N GLN A 246 9.62 -8.90 8.31
CA GLN A 246 10.61 -9.22 9.35
C GLN A 246 10.92 -8.00 10.22
N ARG A 247 11.22 -6.86 9.60
CA ARG A 247 11.59 -5.63 10.28
C ARG A 247 10.46 -5.05 11.13
N THR A 248 9.21 -5.09 10.65
CA THR A 248 8.04 -4.59 11.36
C THR A 248 7.42 -5.62 12.31
N HIS A 249 7.97 -6.84 12.36
CA HIS A 249 7.33 -8.00 13.01
C HIS A 249 5.89 -8.24 12.52
N GLY A 250 5.67 -7.99 11.23
CA GLY A 250 4.37 -8.06 10.56
C GLY A 250 3.50 -6.82 10.76
N PHE A 251 2.81 -6.44 9.73
CA PHE A 251 1.74 -5.42 9.75
C PHE A 251 0.36 -6.09 9.77
N SER A 252 -0.66 -5.37 10.22
CA SER A 252 -2.04 -5.88 10.23
C SER A 252 -2.54 -6.13 8.81
N THR A 253 -3.24 -7.24 8.59
CA THR A 253 -3.90 -7.54 7.30
C THR A 253 -4.83 -6.40 6.86
N ARG A 254 -5.45 -5.69 7.81
CA ARG A 254 -6.30 -4.52 7.53
C ARG A 254 -5.59 -3.45 6.71
N TYR A 255 -4.32 -3.22 6.99
CA TYR A 255 -3.51 -2.17 6.35
C TYR A 255 -2.53 -2.73 5.31
N ALA A 256 -2.59 -4.04 5.04
CA ALA A 256 -1.58 -4.71 4.25
C ALA A 256 -1.47 -4.12 2.82
N GLN A 257 -2.59 -3.80 2.17
CA GLN A 257 -2.56 -3.18 0.84
C GLN A 257 -1.82 -1.84 0.85
N GLU A 258 -2.10 -0.99 1.83
CA GLU A 258 -1.43 0.33 1.96
C GLU A 258 0.09 0.17 2.19
N TYR A 259 0.51 -0.86 2.94
CA TYR A 259 1.94 -1.18 3.14
C TYR A 259 2.61 -1.66 1.85
N LEU A 260 1.93 -2.49 1.07
CA LEU A 260 2.43 -2.98 -0.23
C LEU A 260 2.60 -1.81 -1.20
N ASP A 261 1.58 -0.98 -1.34
CA ASP A 261 1.58 0.17 -2.26
C ASP A 261 2.64 1.21 -1.86
N PHE A 262 2.77 1.51 -0.56
CA PHE A 262 3.86 2.40 -0.11
C PHE A 262 5.25 1.81 -0.40
N ASN A 263 5.42 0.49 -0.27
CA ASN A 263 6.68 -0.13 -0.61
C ASN A 263 7.02 0.02 -2.10
N ILE A 264 6.02 -0.10 -2.99
CA ILE A 264 6.19 0.14 -4.42
C ILE A 264 6.64 1.59 -4.65
N LEU A 265 5.92 2.57 -4.13
CA LEU A 265 6.26 3.99 -4.28
C LEU A 265 7.66 4.28 -3.73
N ARG A 266 7.99 3.74 -2.56
CA ARG A 266 9.32 3.85 -1.96
C ARG A 266 10.42 3.26 -2.85
N LYS A 267 10.19 2.10 -3.47
CA LYS A 267 11.13 1.46 -4.41
C LYS A 267 11.33 2.33 -5.63
N GLN A 268 10.26 2.83 -6.24
CA GLN A 268 10.32 3.74 -7.38
C GLN A 268 11.10 5.02 -7.07
N ILE A 269 10.86 5.64 -5.91
CA ILE A 269 11.59 6.83 -5.45
C ILE A 269 13.08 6.53 -5.23
N LYS A 270 13.39 5.41 -4.57
CA LYS A 270 14.80 5.02 -4.32
C LYS A 270 15.57 4.74 -5.60
N TYR A 271 14.93 4.13 -6.56
CA TYR A 271 15.56 3.81 -7.85
C TYR A 271 15.79 5.06 -8.71
N LYS A 272 14.81 5.96 -8.72
CA LYS A 272 14.78 7.12 -9.61
C LYS A 272 15.62 8.30 -9.13
N TYR A 273 15.82 8.46 -7.80
CA TYR A 273 16.41 9.65 -7.22
C TYR A 273 17.55 9.35 -6.24
N LYS A 274 18.51 10.28 -6.15
CA LYS A 274 19.59 10.21 -5.16
C LYS A 274 19.04 10.32 -3.72
N ARG A 275 19.76 9.75 -2.77
CA ARG A 275 19.32 9.63 -1.37
C ARG A 275 18.90 10.95 -0.73
N ASP A 276 19.62 12.02 -1.00
CA ASP A 276 19.37 13.37 -0.47
C ASP A 276 18.14 14.07 -1.09
N GLU A 277 17.66 13.60 -2.24
CA GLU A 277 16.49 14.11 -2.94
C GLU A 277 15.22 13.33 -2.63
N GLN A 278 15.33 12.06 -2.21
CA GLN A 278 14.21 11.12 -2.12
C GLN A 278 13.04 11.64 -1.29
N ALA A 279 13.31 12.18 -0.10
CA ALA A 279 12.26 12.70 0.78
C ALA A 279 11.53 13.91 0.17
N LYS A 280 12.26 14.79 -0.52
CA LYS A 280 11.68 15.95 -1.21
C LYS A 280 10.81 15.51 -2.38
N LYS A 281 11.27 14.53 -3.15
CA LYS A 281 10.53 14.00 -4.33
C LYS A 281 9.25 13.31 -3.89
N LEU A 282 9.32 12.44 -2.88
CA LEU A 282 8.12 11.81 -2.34
C LEU A 282 7.16 12.85 -1.74
N PHE A 283 7.66 13.85 -1.03
CA PHE A 283 6.83 14.95 -0.53
C PHE A 283 6.10 15.67 -1.67
N GLU A 284 6.79 16.00 -2.77
CA GLU A 284 6.17 16.67 -3.92
C GLU A 284 5.07 15.81 -4.57
N GLU A 285 5.22 14.50 -4.62
CA GLU A 285 4.19 13.58 -5.15
C GLU A 285 2.94 13.50 -4.28
N VAL A 286 3.09 13.60 -2.96
CA VAL A 286 1.95 13.41 -2.02
C VAL A 286 1.35 14.72 -1.51
N LYS A 287 2.00 15.86 -1.68
CA LYS A 287 1.61 17.13 -1.03
C LYS A 287 0.22 17.61 -1.39
N ASP A 288 -0.21 17.40 -2.64
CA ASP A 288 -1.50 17.89 -3.15
C ASP A 288 -2.62 16.83 -3.05
N SER A 289 -2.33 15.69 -2.42
CA SER A 289 -3.31 14.62 -2.22
C SER A 289 -4.38 15.03 -1.21
N GLU A 290 -5.56 14.41 -1.32
CA GLU A 290 -6.70 14.73 -0.49
C GLU A 290 -6.46 14.51 1.01
N PHE A 291 -7.09 15.37 1.82
CA PHE A 291 -7.07 15.29 3.28
C PHE A 291 -7.68 13.99 3.79
N ILE A 292 -6.90 13.23 4.53
CA ILE A 292 -7.32 11.98 5.16
C ILE A 292 -7.57 12.22 6.66
N LYS A 293 -8.83 12.04 7.11
CA LYS A 293 -9.19 12.12 8.53
C LYS A 293 -8.67 10.89 9.30
N ASN A 294 -8.30 11.07 10.57
CA ASN A 294 -7.90 9.96 11.45
C ASN A 294 -8.98 8.85 11.54
N ALA A 295 -10.26 9.23 11.48
CA ALA A 295 -11.36 8.27 11.48
C ALA A 295 -11.32 7.34 10.26
N LEU A 296 -10.92 7.83 9.08
CA LEU A 296 -10.76 7.00 7.88
C LEU A 296 -9.60 6.00 8.03
N VAL A 297 -8.54 6.37 8.74
CA VAL A 297 -7.44 5.46 9.06
C VAL A 297 -7.92 4.34 9.99
N LEU A 298 -8.62 4.69 11.07
CA LEU A 298 -9.12 3.70 12.04
C LEU A 298 -10.18 2.76 11.46
N ASN A 299 -11.00 3.27 10.55
CA ASN A 299 -12.08 2.54 9.90
C ASN A 299 -11.67 1.92 8.55
N THR A 300 -10.38 1.84 8.24
CA THR A 300 -9.91 1.11 7.06
C THR A 300 -10.51 -0.30 7.08
N PRO A 301 -11.27 -0.71 6.05
CA PRO A 301 -11.84 -2.06 6.00
C PRO A 301 -10.77 -3.12 5.82
N MET A 302 -11.10 -4.37 6.13
CA MET A 302 -10.26 -5.48 5.68
C MET A 302 -10.25 -5.53 4.15
N PRO A 303 -9.10 -5.69 3.50
CA PRO A 303 -9.00 -5.72 2.03
C PRO A 303 -9.69 -6.95 1.43
N ILE A 304 -9.89 -8.00 2.23
CA ILE A 304 -10.56 -9.24 1.86
C ILE A 304 -11.43 -9.75 2.99
N SER A 305 -12.46 -10.53 2.66
CA SER A 305 -13.24 -11.25 3.67
C SER A 305 -12.37 -12.33 4.34
N LEU A 306 -12.38 -12.36 5.68
CA LEU A 306 -11.67 -13.39 6.44
C LEU A 306 -12.61 -14.54 6.89
N LYS A 307 -13.85 -14.58 6.40
CA LYS A 307 -14.84 -15.58 6.79
C LYS A 307 -14.34 -17.01 6.57
N GLU A 308 -13.79 -17.30 5.40
CA GLU A 308 -13.29 -18.64 5.05
C GLU A 308 -12.17 -19.11 5.99
N ALA A 309 -11.27 -18.22 6.39
CA ALA A 309 -10.17 -18.54 7.29
C ALA A 309 -10.65 -18.94 8.71
N TYR A 310 -11.84 -18.50 9.12
CA TYR A 310 -12.33 -18.69 10.47
C TYR A 310 -13.49 -19.68 10.57
N TYR A 311 -14.23 -19.92 9.51
CA TYR A 311 -15.27 -20.95 9.48
C TYR A 311 -14.73 -22.39 9.60
N GLU A 312 -13.52 -22.65 9.13
CA GLU A 312 -12.85 -23.95 9.26
C GLU A 312 -12.39 -24.27 10.70
N TYR A 313 -12.38 -23.27 11.61
CA TYR A 313 -11.95 -23.43 13.00
C TYR A 313 -13.12 -23.74 13.96
N HIS A 314 -13.96 -24.69 13.63
CA HIS A 314 -15.16 -25.00 14.41
C HIS A 314 -14.94 -25.50 15.84
N TYR A 315 -13.73 -25.78 16.28
CA TYR A 315 -13.48 -26.44 17.57
C TYR A 315 -12.44 -25.67 18.43
N GLY A 316 -12.92 -24.67 19.18
CA GLY A 316 -12.16 -24.12 20.31
C GLY A 316 -11.07 -23.09 19.96
N ILE A 317 -11.07 -22.55 18.77
CA ILE A 317 -10.08 -21.55 18.31
C ILE A 317 -10.62 -20.13 18.34
N PHE A 318 -11.93 -19.95 18.38
CA PHE A 318 -12.55 -18.63 18.50
C PHE A 318 -12.44 -18.12 19.94
N SER A 319 -12.22 -16.81 20.11
CA SER A 319 -12.30 -16.21 21.44
C SER A 319 -13.74 -16.23 21.95
N ASP A 320 -13.92 -16.34 23.27
CA ASP A 320 -15.25 -16.28 23.89
C ASP A 320 -15.99 -14.99 23.54
N ALA A 321 -15.27 -13.87 23.39
CA ALA A 321 -15.82 -12.60 22.95
C ALA A 321 -16.39 -12.66 21.52
N TYR A 322 -15.74 -13.37 20.61
CA TYR A 322 -16.24 -13.59 19.24
C TYR A 322 -17.49 -14.47 19.23
N LEU A 323 -17.47 -15.57 19.96
CA LEU A 323 -18.61 -16.47 20.06
C LEU A 323 -19.85 -15.79 20.66
N LYS A 324 -19.69 -15.00 21.74
CA LYS A 324 -20.77 -14.20 22.33
C LYS A 324 -21.38 -13.19 21.36
N LYS A 325 -20.55 -12.58 20.49
CA LYS A 325 -21.03 -11.62 19.48
C LYS A 325 -21.89 -12.30 18.39
N GLN A 326 -21.57 -13.53 18.00
CA GLN A 326 -22.35 -14.29 17.01
C GLN A 326 -23.69 -14.82 17.57
N GLN A 327 -23.77 -15.04 18.88
CA GLN A 327 -25.04 -15.45 19.53
C GLN A 327 -26.04 -14.30 19.71
N ASN A 328 -25.55 -13.04 19.64
CA ASN A 328 -26.37 -11.81 19.81
C ASN A 328 -26.66 -11.10 18.47
N SER A 329 -26.27 -11.66 17.34
CA SER A 329 -26.55 -11.19 15.96
C SER A 329 -27.44 -12.17 15.19
#